data_c784f7f345bb1de7aabf0af9ddce2c1a
#
_entry.id   c784f7f345bb1de7aabf0af9ddce2c1a
#
_cell.length_a   1.000
_cell.length_b   1.000
_cell.length_c   1.000
_cell.angle_alpha   90.00
_cell.angle_beta   90.00
_cell.angle_gamma   90.00
#
_symmetry.space_group_name_H-M   'P 1'
#
loop_
_entity.id
_entity.type
_entity.pdbx_description
1 polymer ?
#
loop_
_entity_poly.entity_id
_entity_poly.type
_entity_poly.pdbx_seq_one_letter_code
_entity_poly.pdbx_strand_id
1 'polypeptide(L)'
;MKIKEARMKTKEESLLATLAVLGIAALVAYLFPDHSLPAAGPRASSDSAMPLGKTLEPGRGRHAISPTGIPGKGWRDILWRTYDQINEDRLLAVAAGVVFYGLLALFPAITALVSSYALFADTKTVNDHISFLSEFLPSGTFSIVQDQVARVLSNGDMKLGTTFIASLLLAIWSANGGMKAIIDALNVVNDEKEKRGFFTLNAVSLAFTVGGVLATLTAIGFVVVVPILLSLVGLSSSTDLLIRIGRWPALAIMLLLGLAILYQLAPSRRPPKWRWISIGSAVATVTWMIGSGLLSFYLANFGHYDVTYGSLGAAIALMIWMWMSTIVVLFGAELNAEIEHQTAEDSTVGAAKPIGSRGATMADTIGASY
;
A
#
# COMPACT_ATOMS: atom_id res chain seq x y z
N MET A 1 -43.87 -20.20 -8.16
CA MET A 1 -42.82 -20.75 -9.04
C MET A 1 -41.56 -19.85 -9.01
N LYS A 2 -41.66 -18.55 -9.25
CA LYS A 2 -40.53 -17.60 -9.24
C LYS A 2 -39.68 -17.52 -7.95
N ILE A 3 -40.30 -17.70 -6.76
CA ILE A 3 -39.59 -17.66 -5.47
C ILE A 3 -38.69 -18.89 -5.26
N LYS A 4 -39.09 -20.04 -5.81
CA LYS A 4 -38.32 -21.30 -5.71
C LYS A 4 -37.12 -21.31 -6.66
N GLU A 5 -37.23 -20.65 -7.82
CA GLU A 5 -36.14 -20.46 -8.78
C GLU A 5 -35.08 -19.45 -8.22
N ALA A 6 -35.54 -18.36 -7.63
CA ALA A 6 -34.64 -17.37 -7.00
C ALA A 6 -33.83 -18.01 -5.85
N ARG A 7 -34.48 -18.86 -5.04
CA ARG A 7 -33.84 -19.57 -3.91
C ARG A 7 -32.87 -20.68 -4.36
N MET A 8 -33.10 -21.28 -5.50
CA MET A 8 -32.15 -22.23 -6.10
C MET A 8 -30.94 -21.51 -6.69
N LYS A 9 -31.12 -20.38 -7.37
CA LYS A 9 -30.05 -19.58 -7.96
C LYS A 9 -29.09 -19.04 -6.90
N THR A 10 -29.62 -18.52 -5.79
CA THR A 10 -28.79 -18.09 -4.63
C THR A 10 -28.05 -19.25 -3.96
N LYS A 11 -28.61 -20.46 -3.96
CA LYS A 11 -27.94 -21.64 -3.42
C LYS A 11 -26.81 -22.14 -4.33
N GLU A 12 -27.00 -22.12 -5.64
CA GLU A 12 -25.93 -22.45 -6.61
C GLU A 12 -24.81 -21.43 -6.60
N GLU A 13 -25.10 -20.14 -6.53
CA GLU A 13 -24.11 -19.07 -6.44
C GLU A 13 -23.29 -19.16 -5.13
N SER A 14 -23.95 -19.49 -3.99
CA SER A 14 -23.25 -19.71 -2.71
C SER A 14 -22.37 -20.97 -2.74
N LEU A 15 -22.80 -21.99 -3.45
CA LEU A 15 -22.04 -23.24 -3.60
C LEU A 15 -20.81 -23.04 -4.49
N LEU A 16 -20.95 -22.27 -5.57
CA LEU A 16 -19.84 -21.91 -6.45
C LEU A 16 -18.82 -21.00 -5.75
N ALA A 17 -19.27 -20.04 -4.95
CA ALA A 17 -18.40 -19.20 -4.15
C ALA A 17 -17.63 -20.02 -3.09
N THR A 18 -18.31 -20.96 -2.43
CA THR A 18 -17.66 -21.86 -1.45
C THR A 18 -16.65 -22.77 -2.11
N LEU A 19 -16.97 -23.32 -3.29
CA LEU A 19 -16.04 -24.16 -4.07
C LEU A 19 -14.83 -23.35 -4.58
N ALA A 20 -15.02 -22.10 -4.96
CA ALA A 20 -13.93 -21.22 -5.36
C ALA A 20 -12.99 -20.92 -4.18
N VAL A 21 -13.53 -20.62 -2.98
CA VAL A 21 -12.73 -20.41 -1.76
C VAL A 21 -12.00 -21.69 -1.36
N LEU A 22 -12.66 -22.84 -1.41
CA LEU A 22 -12.01 -24.13 -1.12
C LEU A 22 -10.97 -24.49 -2.17
N GLY A 23 -11.20 -24.15 -3.44
CA GLY A 23 -10.22 -24.34 -4.52
C GLY A 23 -8.97 -23.48 -4.34
N ILE A 24 -9.13 -22.22 -3.93
CA ILE A 24 -8.02 -21.33 -3.60
C ILE A 24 -7.28 -21.85 -2.36
N ALA A 25 -7.98 -22.25 -1.31
CA ALA A 25 -7.38 -22.82 -0.11
C ALA A 25 -6.63 -24.13 -0.40
N ALA A 26 -7.18 -25.00 -1.25
CA ALA A 26 -6.52 -26.22 -1.69
C ALA A 26 -5.30 -25.95 -2.58
N LEU A 27 -5.37 -24.94 -3.46
CA LEU A 27 -4.25 -24.50 -4.28
C LEU A 27 -3.11 -23.92 -3.40
N VAL A 28 -3.46 -23.11 -2.40
CA VAL A 28 -2.49 -22.59 -1.41
C VAL A 28 -1.88 -23.74 -0.62
N ALA A 29 -2.67 -24.69 -0.12
CA ALA A 29 -2.18 -25.87 0.58
C ALA A 29 -1.34 -26.82 -0.31
N TYR A 30 -1.65 -26.87 -1.62
CA TYR A 30 -0.86 -27.64 -2.59
C TYR A 30 0.46 -26.96 -2.94
N LEU A 31 0.45 -25.63 -3.10
CA LEU A 31 1.65 -24.83 -3.40
C LEU A 31 2.57 -24.68 -2.19
N PHE A 32 2.00 -24.73 -0.98
CA PHE A 32 2.72 -24.63 0.30
C PHE A 32 2.37 -25.83 1.19
N PRO A 33 2.86 -27.04 0.87
CA PRO A 33 2.67 -28.21 1.73
C PRO A 33 3.26 -27.90 3.10
N ASP A 34 2.52 -28.26 4.16
CA ASP A 34 2.93 -28.17 5.56
C ASP A 34 4.25 -28.93 5.76
N HIS A 35 5.35 -28.24 5.55
CA HIS A 35 6.61 -28.67 6.13
C HIS A 35 6.58 -28.16 7.57
N SER A 36 6.50 -29.09 8.52
CA SER A 36 6.82 -28.83 9.91
C SER A 36 8.20 -28.13 9.92
N LEU A 37 8.16 -26.79 9.98
CA LEU A 37 9.34 -25.95 9.99
C LEU A 37 10.19 -26.41 11.19
N PRO A 38 11.49 -26.67 11.02
CA PRO A 38 12.37 -26.73 12.17
C PRO A 38 12.18 -25.40 12.89
N ALA A 39 11.84 -25.45 14.18
CA ALA A 39 11.63 -24.26 15.01
C ALA A 39 12.75 -23.28 14.71
N ALA A 40 12.38 -22.09 14.21
CA ALA A 40 13.33 -21.03 13.93
C ALA A 40 14.08 -20.77 15.24
N GLY A 41 15.34 -21.17 15.28
CA GLY A 41 16.21 -20.84 16.40
C GLY A 41 16.28 -19.31 16.49
N PRO A 42 16.46 -18.73 17.69
CA PRO A 42 16.60 -17.31 17.84
C PRO A 42 17.65 -16.82 16.83
N ARG A 43 17.31 -15.76 16.06
CA ARG A 43 18.27 -15.08 15.17
C ARG A 43 19.57 -14.93 15.95
N ALA A 44 20.65 -15.51 15.43
CA ALA A 44 21.94 -15.40 16.07
C ALA A 44 22.21 -13.90 16.25
N SER A 45 22.27 -13.46 17.51
CA SER A 45 22.73 -12.14 17.86
C SER A 45 24.00 -11.84 17.06
N SER A 46 24.21 -10.60 16.65
CA SER A 46 25.25 -10.06 15.77
C SER A 46 26.72 -10.48 16.03
N ASP A 47 26.94 -11.36 16.98
CA ASP A 47 28.26 -11.91 17.34
C ASP A 47 28.64 -13.20 16.59
N SER A 48 27.73 -13.77 15.79
CA SER A 48 28.04 -14.96 14.98
C SER A 48 28.25 -14.55 13.51
N ALA A 49 29.31 -13.80 13.23
CA ALA A 49 29.82 -13.67 11.88
C ALA A 49 30.12 -15.06 11.34
N MET A 50 29.22 -15.61 10.54
CA MET A 50 29.45 -16.91 9.87
C MET A 50 30.75 -16.82 9.08
N PRO A 51 31.67 -17.81 9.16
CA PRO A 51 32.91 -17.75 8.41
C PRO A 51 32.58 -17.60 6.90
N LEU A 52 33.13 -16.58 6.26
CA LEU A 52 32.91 -16.21 4.84
C LEU A 52 33.01 -17.40 3.86
N GLY A 53 33.70 -18.46 4.23
CA GLY A 53 33.92 -19.63 3.38
C GLY A 53 32.72 -20.54 3.14
N LYS A 54 31.64 -20.47 3.97
CA LYS A 54 30.41 -21.28 3.79
C LYS A 54 29.30 -20.54 3.03
N THR A 55 29.45 -19.23 2.82
CA THR A 55 28.39 -18.37 2.26
C THR A 55 28.45 -18.26 0.74
N LEU A 56 29.47 -18.76 0.08
CA LEU A 56 29.67 -18.63 -1.36
C LEU A 56 29.25 -19.89 -2.12
N GLU A 57 28.04 -20.37 -1.88
CA GLU A 57 27.49 -21.50 -2.63
C GLU A 57 27.35 -21.17 -4.12
N PRO A 58 27.98 -21.93 -5.03
CA PRO A 58 27.92 -21.66 -6.46
C PRO A 58 26.47 -21.81 -6.99
N GLY A 59 26.10 -20.94 -7.93
CA GLY A 59 24.81 -21.02 -8.61
C GLY A 59 23.62 -20.44 -7.84
N ARG A 60 23.84 -19.68 -6.74
CA ARG A 60 22.79 -19.00 -5.98
C ARG A 60 22.79 -17.46 -6.14
N GLY A 61 23.71 -16.91 -6.94
CA GLY A 61 23.77 -15.46 -7.21
C GLY A 61 24.45 -14.64 -6.13
N ARG A 62 25.33 -15.25 -5.32
CA ARG A 62 26.06 -14.56 -4.23
C ARG A 62 27.01 -13.44 -4.73
N HIS A 63 27.38 -13.46 -6.02
CA HIS A 63 28.17 -12.41 -6.69
C HIS A 63 27.35 -11.62 -7.70
N ALA A 64 26.02 -11.65 -7.60
CA ALA A 64 25.18 -10.89 -8.50
C ALA A 64 25.33 -9.38 -8.22
N ILE A 65 25.67 -8.62 -9.25
CA ILE A 65 25.76 -7.14 -9.19
C ILE A 65 24.41 -6.46 -9.45
N SER A 66 23.40 -7.24 -9.85
CA SER A 66 22.02 -6.79 -10.07
C SER A 66 21.05 -7.95 -9.85
N PRO A 67 19.77 -7.69 -9.55
CA PRO A 67 18.77 -8.74 -9.38
C PRO A 67 18.59 -9.65 -10.58
N THR A 68 18.79 -9.13 -11.79
CA THR A 68 18.71 -9.90 -13.05
C THR A 68 19.83 -10.94 -13.21
N GLY A 69 20.93 -10.79 -12.46
CA GLY A 69 22.03 -11.75 -12.43
C GLY A 69 21.82 -12.89 -11.43
N ILE A 70 20.72 -12.91 -10.69
CA ILE A 70 20.41 -13.97 -9.72
C ILE A 70 19.80 -15.17 -10.45
N PRO A 71 20.39 -16.38 -10.34
CA PRO A 71 19.87 -17.59 -10.97
C PRO A 71 18.62 -18.11 -10.26
N GLY A 72 17.87 -19.03 -10.89
CA GLY A 72 16.61 -19.55 -10.39
C GLY A 72 16.68 -20.17 -8.96
N LYS A 73 17.81 -20.80 -8.59
CA LYS A 73 18.01 -21.30 -7.22
C LYS A 73 18.07 -20.15 -6.20
N GLY A 74 18.71 -19.03 -6.55
CA GLY A 74 18.74 -17.85 -5.69
C GLY A 74 17.37 -17.19 -5.55
N TRP A 75 16.57 -17.18 -6.62
CA TRP A 75 15.19 -16.71 -6.56
C TRP A 75 14.30 -17.56 -5.67
N ARG A 76 14.52 -18.89 -5.68
CA ARG A 76 13.80 -19.78 -4.76
C ARG A 76 14.13 -19.45 -3.30
N ASP A 77 15.42 -19.24 -2.99
CA ASP A 77 15.85 -18.85 -1.65
C ASP A 77 15.20 -17.53 -1.22
N ILE A 78 15.20 -16.51 -2.10
CA ILE A 78 14.56 -15.21 -1.87
C ILE A 78 13.09 -15.39 -1.53
N LEU A 79 12.32 -16.11 -2.35
CA LEU A 79 10.89 -16.27 -2.14
C LEU A 79 10.55 -17.00 -0.84
N TRP A 80 11.32 -18.02 -0.47
CA TRP A 80 11.13 -18.72 0.82
C TRP A 80 11.42 -17.80 2.00
N ARG A 81 12.53 -17.06 1.97
CA ARG A 81 12.84 -16.09 3.02
C ARG A 81 11.80 -14.99 3.11
N THR A 82 11.36 -14.44 1.99
CA THR A 82 10.27 -13.45 1.97
C THR A 82 9.00 -14.00 2.65
N TYR A 83 8.62 -15.24 2.37
CA TYR A 83 7.47 -15.89 3.01
C TYR A 83 7.65 -16.04 4.53
N ASP A 84 8.81 -16.50 4.98
CA ASP A 84 9.11 -16.69 6.39
C ASP A 84 9.13 -15.33 7.14
N GLN A 85 9.77 -14.31 6.55
CA GLN A 85 9.87 -12.98 7.14
C GLN A 85 8.52 -12.27 7.28
N ILE A 86 7.58 -12.44 6.34
CA ILE A 86 6.22 -11.89 6.47
C ILE A 86 5.58 -12.33 7.79
N ASN A 87 5.80 -13.58 8.21
CA ASN A 87 5.24 -14.12 9.44
C ASN A 87 6.06 -13.69 10.67
N GLU A 88 7.39 -13.71 10.59
CA GLU A 88 8.28 -13.31 11.69
C GLU A 88 8.09 -11.83 12.05
N ASP A 89 8.03 -10.96 11.06
CA ASP A 89 7.83 -9.52 11.20
C ASP A 89 6.37 -9.12 11.45
N ARG A 90 5.47 -10.11 11.46
CA ARG A 90 4.04 -9.90 11.71
C ARG A 90 3.43 -8.82 10.80
N LEU A 91 3.82 -8.79 9.52
CA LEU A 91 3.44 -7.73 8.59
C LEU A 91 1.92 -7.50 8.51
N LEU A 92 1.11 -8.55 8.67
CA LEU A 92 -0.35 -8.43 8.70
C LEU A 92 -0.86 -7.58 9.88
N ALA A 93 -0.26 -7.75 11.07
CA ALA A 93 -0.62 -6.98 12.26
C ALA A 93 -0.10 -5.53 12.18
N VAL A 94 1.11 -5.36 11.67
CA VAL A 94 1.70 -4.03 11.43
C VAL A 94 0.86 -3.23 10.43
N ALA A 95 0.43 -3.88 9.34
CA ALA A 95 -0.48 -3.28 8.35
C ALA A 95 -1.78 -2.78 8.98
N ALA A 96 -2.36 -3.53 9.94
CA ALA A 96 -3.56 -3.10 10.66
C ALA A 96 -3.31 -1.83 11.50
N GLY A 97 -2.13 -1.68 12.09
CA GLY A 97 -1.72 -0.46 12.79
C GLY A 97 -1.68 0.77 11.88
N VAL A 98 -1.16 0.62 10.66
CA VAL A 98 -1.16 1.70 9.65
C VAL A 98 -2.58 2.12 9.28
N VAL A 99 -3.48 1.14 9.09
CA VAL A 99 -4.91 1.40 8.78
C VAL A 99 -5.59 2.19 9.88
N PHE A 100 -5.29 1.91 11.14
CA PHE A 100 -5.83 2.66 12.27
C PHE A 100 -5.53 4.17 12.15
N TYR A 101 -4.27 4.55 11.89
CA TYR A 101 -3.90 5.95 11.69
C TYR A 101 -4.53 6.55 10.43
N GLY A 102 -4.66 5.77 9.35
CA GLY A 102 -5.33 6.19 8.13
C GLY A 102 -6.79 6.54 8.36
N LEU A 103 -7.52 5.73 9.14
CA LEU A 103 -8.90 6.00 9.52
C LEU A 103 -9.03 7.22 10.44
N LEU A 104 -8.09 7.39 11.38
CA LEU A 104 -8.05 8.61 12.21
C LEU A 104 -7.86 9.87 11.38
N ALA A 105 -7.13 9.81 10.26
CA ALA A 105 -6.91 10.94 9.38
C ALA A 105 -8.14 11.24 8.49
N LEU A 106 -8.97 10.25 8.20
CA LEU A 106 -10.05 10.35 7.21
C LEU A 106 -11.07 11.44 7.55
N PHE A 107 -11.59 11.43 8.78
CA PHE A 107 -12.62 12.41 9.20
C PHE A 107 -12.10 13.85 9.22
N PRO A 108 -10.94 14.15 9.82
CA PRO A 108 -10.34 15.48 9.73
C PRO A 108 -10.03 15.89 8.28
N ALA A 109 -9.62 14.97 7.40
CA ALA A 109 -9.35 15.26 6.00
C ALA A 109 -10.63 15.64 5.25
N ILE A 110 -11.73 14.91 5.44
CA ILE A 110 -13.04 15.27 4.87
C ILE A 110 -13.47 16.65 5.39
N THR A 111 -13.34 16.89 6.69
CA THR A 111 -13.70 18.19 7.30
C THR A 111 -12.86 19.33 6.69
N ALA A 112 -11.57 19.15 6.50
CA ALA A 112 -10.68 20.13 5.89
C ALA A 112 -11.07 20.42 4.42
N LEU A 113 -11.37 19.38 3.65
CA LEU A 113 -11.81 19.52 2.25
C LEU A 113 -13.12 20.29 2.16
N VAL A 114 -14.13 19.91 2.94
CA VAL A 114 -15.44 20.57 2.95
C VAL A 114 -15.31 22.02 3.42
N SER A 115 -14.58 22.28 4.49
CA SER A 115 -14.37 23.63 5.00
C SER A 115 -13.63 24.50 3.99
N SER A 116 -12.62 23.97 3.29
CA SER A 116 -11.91 24.71 2.24
C SER A 116 -12.83 25.08 1.09
N TYR A 117 -13.71 24.15 0.68
CA TYR A 117 -14.67 24.42 -0.38
C TYR A 117 -15.74 25.43 0.04
N ALA A 118 -16.27 25.31 1.24
CA ALA A 118 -17.27 26.23 1.80
C ALA A 118 -16.75 27.66 2.06
N LEU A 119 -15.43 27.87 2.10
CA LEU A 119 -14.83 29.21 2.15
C LEU A 119 -15.02 30.01 0.84
N PHE A 120 -15.21 29.30 -0.29
CA PHE A 120 -15.29 29.90 -1.63
C PHE A 120 -16.67 29.73 -2.31
N ALA A 121 -17.49 28.78 -1.82
CA ALA A 121 -18.79 28.45 -2.36
C ALA A 121 -19.88 28.64 -1.30
N ASP A 122 -21.06 29.11 -1.71
CA ASP A 122 -22.20 29.20 -0.80
C ASP A 122 -22.75 27.80 -0.42
N THR A 123 -23.48 27.75 0.70
CA THR A 123 -24.02 26.50 1.27
C THR A 123 -24.90 25.73 0.28
N LYS A 124 -25.63 26.44 -0.61
CA LYS A 124 -26.51 25.83 -1.62
C LYS A 124 -25.65 25.11 -2.68
N THR A 125 -24.66 25.81 -3.22
CA THR A 125 -23.72 25.26 -4.22
C THR A 125 -22.96 24.03 -3.66
N VAL A 126 -22.54 24.08 -2.38
CA VAL A 126 -21.91 22.93 -1.72
C VAL A 126 -22.85 21.72 -1.69
N ASN A 127 -24.10 21.92 -1.27
CA ASN A 127 -25.08 20.84 -1.20
C ASN A 127 -25.43 20.26 -2.59
N ASP A 128 -25.59 21.12 -3.60
CA ASP A 128 -25.90 20.70 -4.99
C ASP A 128 -24.74 19.83 -5.55
N HIS A 129 -23.49 20.23 -5.34
CA HIS A 129 -22.34 19.45 -5.81
C HIS A 129 -22.13 18.16 -5.02
N ILE A 130 -22.46 18.13 -3.73
CA ILE A 130 -22.37 16.90 -2.93
C ILE A 130 -23.47 15.93 -3.33
N SER A 131 -24.69 16.41 -3.62
CA SER A 131 -25.76 15.53 -4.09
C SER A 131 -25.39 14.82 -5.41
N PHE A 132 -24.59 15.46 -6.27
CA PHE A 132 -24.04 14.84 -7.48
C PHE A 132 -23.13 13.64 -7.17
N LEU A 133 -22.42 13.65 -6.03
CA LEU A 133 -21.58 12.51 -5.61
C LEU A 133 -22.40 11.26 -5.27
N SER A 134 -23.71 11.40 -5.00
CA SER A 134 -24.59 10.24 -4.74
C SER A 134 -24.71 9.30 -5.94
N GLU A 135 -24.45 9.80 -7.15
CA GLU A 135 -24.46 8.99 -8.38
C GLU A 135 -23.22 8.09 -8.50
N PHE A 136 -22.13 8.43 -7.81
CA PHE A 136 -20.85 7.74 -7.91
C PHE A 136 -20.46 6.99 -6.65
N LEU A 137 -20.99 7.37 -5.48
CA LEU A 137 -20.65 6.78 -4.20
C LEU A 137 -21.72 5.77 -3.76
N PRO A 138 -21.31 4.62 -3.17
CA PRO A 138 -22.24 3.74 -2.47
C PRO A 138 -23.04 4.50 -1.40
N SER A 139 -24.31 4.15 -1.20
CA SER A 139 -25.22 4.85 -0.29
C SER A 139 -24.67 5.04 1.13
N GLY A 140 -23.98 4.03 1.67
CA GLY A 140 -23.34 4.12 2.98
C GLY A 140 -22.16 5.10 3.04
N THR A 141 -21.36 5.19 1.99
CA THR A 141 -20.24 6.16 1.90
C THR A 141 -20.79 7.57 1.72
N PHE A 142 -21.82 7.72 0.87
CA PHE A 142 -22.47 9.01 0.64
C PHE A 142 -23.06 9.59 1.94
N SER A 143 -23.75 8.77 2.75
CA SER A 143 -24.34 9.25 4.02
C SER A 143 -23.26 9.76 5.00
N ILE A 144 -22.11 9.09 5.09
CA ILE A 144 -20.99 9.54 5.94
C ILE A 144 -20.48 10.92 5.49
N VAL A 145 -20.30 11.09 4.18
CA VAL A 145 -19.86 12.37 3.60
C VAL A 145 -20.92 13.46 3.84
N GLN A 146 -22.19 13.16 3.56
CA GLN A 146 -23.30 14.09 3.74
C GLN A 146 -23.43 14.54 5.20
N ASP A 147 -23.38 13.63 6.17
CA ASP A 147 -23.42 13.96 7.59
C ASP A 147 -22.25 14.84 8.02
N GLN A 148 -21.06 14.60 7.47
CA GLN A 148 -19.88 15.39 7.78
C GLN A 148 -19.99 16.80 7.20
N VAL A 149 -20.50 16.92 5.98
CA VAL A 149 -20.78 18.22 5.33
C VAL A 149 -21.82 19.01 6.10
N ALA A 150 -22.93 18.39 6.46
CA ALA A 150 -23.98 19.06 7.25
C ALA A 150 -23.43 19.61 8.58
N ARG A 151 -22.58 18.84 9.26
CA ARG A 151 -21.89 19.29 10.49
C ARG A 151 -20.98 20.49 10.25
N VAL A 152 -20.22 20.50 9.16
CA VAL A 152 -19.31 21.62 8.83
C VAL A 152 -20.11 22.88 8.52
N LEU A 153 -21.12 22.77 7.67
CA LEU A 153 -21.95 23.91 7.23
C LEU A 153 -22.80 24.50 8.37
N SER A 154 -23.19 23.70 9.36
CA SER A 154 -23.95 24.17 10.54
C SER A 154 -23.15 25.11 11.46
N ASN A 155 -21.82 25.16 11.34
CA ASN A 155 -20.96 25.99 12.16
C ASN A 155 -20.95 27.49 11.82
N GLY A 156 -21.55 27.89 10.67
CA GLY A 156 -21.61 29.28 10.18
C GLY A 156 -20.29 29.81 9.62
N ASP A 157 -20.39 30.82 8.75
CA ASP A 157 -19.30 31.35 7.91
C ASP A 157 -18.06 31.82 8.72
N MET A 158 -18.28 32.45 9.87
CA MET A 158 -17.19 33.02 10.69
C MET A 158 -16.26 31.94 11.31
N LYS A 159 -16.72 30.67 11.41
CA LYS A 159 -15.94 29.56 11.98
C LYS A 159 -15.31 28.66 10.92
N LEU A 160 -15.69 28.79 9.64
CA LEU A 160 -15.20 27.91 8.58
C LEU A 160 -13.67 27.95 8.42
N GLY A 161 -13.07 29.14 8.46
CA GLY A 161 -11.62 29.30 8.34
C GLY A 161 -10.85 28.65 9.49
N THR A 162 -11.29 28.82 10.73
CA THR A 162 -10.68 28.19 11.90
C THR A 162 -10.89 26.67 11.90
N THR A 163 -12.08 26.21 11.51
CA THR A 163 -12.39 24.79 11.34
C THR A 163 -11.52 24.15 10.27
N PHE A 164 -11.32 24.82 9.13
CA PHE A 164 -10.42 24.34 8.08
C PHE A 164 -9.00 24.16 8.58
N ILE A 165 -8.41 25.20 9.21
CA ILE A 165 -7.03 25.13 9.73
C ILE A 165 -6.89 24.02 10.78
N ALA A 166 -7.80 23.96 11.75
CA ALA A 166 -7.75 22.95 12.80
C ALA A 166 -7.88 21.53 12.24
N SER A 167 -8.82 21.31 11.30
CA SER A 167 -9.04 20.01 10.67
C SER A 167 -7.88 19.61 9.77
N LEU A 168 -7.30 20.55 9.04
CA LEU A 168 -6.12 20.31 8.20
C LEU A 168 -4.92 19.90 9.04
N LEU A 169 -4.67 20.60 10.14
CA LEU A 169 -3.58 20.25 11.05
C LEU A 169 -3.79 18.88 11.69
N LEU A 170 -5.02 18.55 12.10
CA LEU A 170 -5.36 17.23 12.63
C LEU A 170 -5.21 16.13 11.58
N ALA A 171 -5.66 16.39 10.35
CA ALA A 171 -5.53 15.43 9.24
C ALA A 171 -4.06 15.13 8.93
N ILE A 172 -3.23 16.18 8.82
CA ILE A 172 -1.79 16.04 8.58
C ILE A 172 -1.11 15.33 9.75
N TRP A 173 -1.46 15.67 10.99
CA TRP A 173 -0.89 15.03 12.18
C TRP A 173 -1.24 13.54 12.26
N SER A 174 -2.50 13.17 12.00
CA SER A 174 -2.93 11.76 11.98
C SER A 174 -2.31 10.99 10.83
N ALA A 175 -2.28 11.56 9.62
CA ALA A 175 -1.63 10.96 8.46
C ALA A 175 -0.12 10.77 8.68
N ASN A 176 0.54 11.73 9.35
CA ASN A 176 1.94 11.63 9.73
C ASN A 176 2.18 10.48 10.75
N GLY A 177 1.21 10.20 11.63
CA GLY A 177 1.21 9.01 12.49
C GLY A 177 1.22 7.72 11.67
N GLY A 178 0.37 7.63 10.64
CA GLY A 178 0.36 6.51 9.69
C GLY A 178 1.67 6.37 8.91
N MET A 179 2.25 7.48 8.47
CA MET A 179 3.55 7.46 7.78
C MET A 179 4.68 6.98 8.70
N LYS A 180 4.69 7.37 9.96
CA LYS A 180 5.66 6.85 10.95
C LYS A 180 5.49 5.34 11.16
N ALA A 181 4.25 4.85 11.22
CA ALA A 181 4.00 3.41 11.30
C ALA A 181 4.51 2.66 10.06
N ILE A 182 4.40 3.24 8.85
CA ILE A 182 4.99 2.68 7.63
C ILE A 182 6.53 2.72 7.71
N ILE A 183 7.13 3.82 8.16
CA ILE A 183 8.59 3.93 8.33
C ILE A 183 9.11 2.88 9.30
N ASP A 184 8.42 2.70 10.43
CA ASP A 184 8.77 1.68 11.43
C ASP A 184 8.67 0.27 10.84
N ALA A 185 7.58 -0.04 10.12
CA ALA A 185 7.42 -1.31 9.41
C ALA A 185 8.55 -1.54 8.39
N LEU A 186 8.95 -0.52 7.63
CA LEU A 186 10.05 -0.61 6.67
C LEU A 186 11.42 -0.77 7.36
N ASN A 187 11.58 -0.23 8.56
CA ASN A 187 12.76 -0.51 9.37
C ASN A 187 12.80 -1.97 9.80
N VAL A 188 11.66 -2.53 10.28
CA VAL A 188 11.54 -3.95 10.64
C VAL A 188 11.89 -4.85 9.44
N VAL A 189 11.28 -4.62 8.28
CA VAL A 189 11.54 -5.35 7.02
C VAL A 189 13.03 -5.35 6.63
N ASN A 190 13.77 -4.30 6.96
CA ASN A 190 15.19 -4.17 6.64
C ASN A 190 16.11 -4.55 7.81
N ASP A 191 15.60 -5.14 8.89
CA ASP A 191 16.36 -5.43 10.14
C ASP A 191 17.08 -4.18 10.70
N GLU A 192 16.46 -3.02 10.56
CA GLU A 192 17.03 -1.76 10.99
C GLU A 192 16.32 -1.21 12.22
N LYS A 193 17.07 -0.49 13.05
CA LYS A 193 16.50 0.32 14.12
C LYS A 193 16.44 1.77 13.68
N GLU A 194 15.43 2.51 14.13
CA GLU A 194 15.36 3.94 13.85
C GLU A 194 16.56 4.66 14.51
N LYS A 195 17.39 5.26 13.68
CA LYS A 195 18.63 5.97 14.09
C LYS A 195 18.49 7.48 14.03
N ARG A 196 17.40 7.99 13.40
CA ARG A 196 17.16 9.44 13.26
C ARG A 196 16.60 10.00 14.54
N GLY A 197 17.08 11.17 14.93
CA GLY A 197 16.53 11.92 16.07
C GLY A 197 15.10 12.40 15.81
N PHE A 198 14.40 12.78 16.86
CA PHE A 198 13.00 13.19 16.84
C PHE A 198 12.67 14.20 15.73
N PHE A 199 13.46 15.25 15.56
CA PHE A 199 13.21 16.28 14.54
C PHE A 199 13.41 15.75 13.13
N THR A 200 14.45 14.96 12.87
CA THR A 200 14.74 14.39 11.56
C THR A 200 13.67 13.37 11.15
N LEU A 201 13.25 12.50 12.07
CA LEU A 201 12.18 11.54 11.81
C LEU A 201 10.86 12.25 11.48
N ASN A 202 10.51 13.31 12.24
CA ASN A 202 9.30 14.09 11.95
C ASN A 202 9.40 14.83 10.61
N ALA A 203 10.56 15.37 10.25
CA ALA A 203 10.75 16.02 8.95
C ALA A 203 10.61 15.02 7.79
N VAL A 204 11.22 13.84 7.89
CA VAL A 204 11.12 12.79 6.88
C VAL A 204 9.68 12.27 6.76
N SER A 205 9.03 11.92 7.88
CA SER A 205 7.65 11.42 7.86
C SER A 205 6.68 12.46 7.32
N LEU A 206 6.85 13.75 7.68
CA LEU A 206 6.02 14.83 7.15
C LEU A 206 6.25 15.07 5.65
N ALA A 207 7.49 14.98 5.17
CA ALA A 207 7.81 15.09 3.74
C ALA A 207 7.12 13.98 2.94
N PHE A 208 7.16 12.73 3.41
CA PHE A 208 6.43 11.62 2.79
C PHE A 208 4.91 11.80 2.89
N THR A 209 4.38 12.30 4.01
CA THR A 209 2.95 12.58 4.17
C THR A 209 2.49 13.62 3.16
N VAL A 210 3.17 14.75 3.06
CA VAL A 210 2.85 15.81 2.09
C VAL A 210 3.03 15.31 0.66
N GLY A 211 4.13 14.62 0.36
CA GLY A 211 4.37 14.00 -0.93
C GLY A 211 3.28 13.00 -1.33
N GLY A 212 2.85 12.16 -0.39
CA GLY A 212 1.74 11.21 -0.60
C GLY A 212 0.41 11.89 -0.85
N VAL A 213 0.09 12.95 -0.12
CA VAL A 213 -1.11 13.78 -0.36
C VAL A 213 -1.06 14.40 -1.75
N LEU A 214 0.06 15.02 -2.14
CA LEU A 214 0.21 15.62 -3.46
C LEU A 214 0.12 14.57 -4.58
N ALA A 215 0.72 13.39 -4.41
CA ALA A 215 0.60 12.29 -5.36
C ALA A 215 -0.86 11.82 -5.48
N THR A 216 -1.57 11.69 -4.37
CA THR A 216 -3.00 11.31 -4.38
C THR A 216 -3.86 12.36 -5.09
N LEU A 217 -3.66 13.64 -4.80
CA LEU A 217 -4.37 14.72 -5.49
C LEU A 217 -4.06 14.75 -6.99
N THR A 218 -2.81 14.50 -7.36
CA THR A 218 -2.40 14.38 -8.77
C THR A 218 -3.11 13.20 -9.43
N ALA A 219 -3.17 12.03 -8.77
CA ALA A 219 -3.88 10.85 -9.28
C ALA A 219 -5.38 11.13 -9.48
N ILE A 220 -6.03 11.76 -8.51
CA ILE A 220 -7.44 12.19 -8.63
C ILE A 220 -7.60 13.15 -9.81
N GLY A 221 -6.72 14.12 -9.95
CA GLY A 221 -6.69 15.04 -11.10
C GLY A 221 -6.63 14.31 -12.44
N PHE A 222 -5.75 13.32 -12.56
CA PHE A 222 -5.64 12.50 -13.77
C PHE A 222 -6.89 11.66 -14.05
N VAL A 223 -7.50 11.10 -13.02
CA VAL A 223 -8.68 10.21 -13.18
C VAL A 223 -9.96 11.01 -13.44
N VAL A 224 -10.15 12.14 -12.76
CA VAL A 224 -11.41 12.90 -12.75
C VAL A 224 -11.33 14.14 -13.65
N VAL A 225 -10.34 15.00 -13.42
CA VAL A 225 -10.30 16.33 -14.06
C VAL A 225 -9.93 16.25 -15.54
N VAL A 226 -8.92 15.42 -15.87
CA VAL A 226 -8.45 15.32 -17.27
C VAL A 226 -9.57 14.87 -18.21
N PRO A 227 -10.36 13.80 -17.95
CA PRO A 227 -11.48 13.43 -18.82
C PRO A 227 -12.54 14.54 -18.99
N ILE A 228 -12.85 15.27 -17.92
CA ILE A 228 -13.82 16.39 -17.99
C ILE A 228 -13.30 17.49 -18.91
N LEU A 229 -12.05 17.93 -18.73
CA LEU A 229 -11.46 18.96 -19.57
C LEU A 229 -11.39 18.55 -21.05
N LEU A 230 -11.11 17.29 -21.31
CA LEU A 230 -11.02 16.76 -22.67
C LEU A 230 -12.39 16.66 -23.36
N SER A 231 -13.45 16.38 -22.61
CA SER A 231 -14.81 16.38 -23.14
C SER A 231 -15.25 17.78 -23.62
N LEU A 232 -14.70 18.85 -23.02
CA LEU A 232 -14.96 20.24 -23.41
C LEU A 232 -14.22 20.66 -24.69
N VAL A 233 -13.10 20.00 -25.02
CA VAL A 233 -12.25 20.36 -26.19
C VAL A 233 -12.72 19.67 -27.48
N GLY A 234 -13.62 18.68 -27.41
CA GLY A 234 -14.18 18.02 -28.59
C GLY A 234 -13.13 17.25 -29.42
N LEU A 235 -12.26 16.52 -28.75
CA LEU A 235 -11.19 15.73 -29.38
C LEU A 235 -11.73 14.62 -30.28
N SER A 236 -10.93 14.21 -31.28
CA SER A 236 -11.26 13.06 -32.10
C SER A 236 -11.37 11.79 -31.24
N SER A 237 -12.22 10.85 -31.65
CA SER A 237 -12.47 9.59 -30.91
C SER A 237 -11.21 8.76 -30.66
N SER A 238 -10.20 8.84 -31.53
CA SER A 238 -8.90 8.17 -31.34
C SER A 238 -8.07 8.81 -30.23
N THR A 239 -8.07 10.12 -30.09
CA THR A 239 -7.36 10.83 -29.03
C THR A 239 -8.01 10.58 -27.66
N ASP A 240 -9.34 10.58 -27.61
CA ASP A 240 -10.09 10.24 -26.39
C ASP A 240 -9.77 8.82 -25.90
N LEU A 241 -9.72 7.85 -26.82
CA LEU A 241 -9.34 6.46 -26.49
C LEU A 241 -7.90 6.36 -25.96
N LEU A 242 -6.93 7.04 -26.61
CA LEU A 242 -5.54 7.06 -26.15
C LEU A 242 -5.40 7.59 -24.73
N ILE A 243 -6.13 8.65 -24.39
CA ILE A 243 -6.08 9.25 -23.07
C ILE A 243 -6.78 8.37 -22.03
N ARG A 244 -7.90 7.78 -22.38
CA ARG A 244 -8.62 6.82 -21.50
C ARG A 244 -7.76 5.60 -21.15
N ILE A 245 -7.00 5.08 -22.11
CA ILE A 245 -6.10 3.95 -21.87
C ILE A 245 -4.80 4.42 -21.20
N GLY A 246 -4.20 5.51 -21.69
CA GLY A 246 -2.89 6.01 -21.25
C GLY A 246 -2.83 6.46 -19.78
N ARG A 247 -3.97 6.86 -19.19
CA ARG A 247 -4.02 7.22 -17.77
C ARG A 247 -3.63 6.07 -16.83
N TRP A 248 -3.96 4.82 -17.17
CA TRP A 248 -3.67 3.67 -16.32
C TRP A 248 -2.17 3.35 -16.22
N PRO A 249 -1.42 3.27 -17.34
CA PRO A 249 0.03 3.19 -17.30
C PRO A 249 0.69 4.38 -16.58
N ALA A 250 0.21 5.59 -16.79
CA ALA A 250 0.74 6.77 -16.11
C ALA A 250 0.59 6.67 -14.58
N LEU A 251 -0.58 6.26 -14.10
CA LEU A 251 -0.83 6.02 -12.67
C LEU A 251 0.02 4.87 -12.13
N ALA A 252 0.19 3.79 -12.90
CA ALA A 252 1.06 2.68 -12.52
C ALA A 252 2.51 3.11 -12.38
N ILE A 253 3.03 3.93 -13.31
CA ILE A 253 4.38 4.49 -13.24
C ILE A 253 4.51 5.41 -12.02
N MET A 254 3.53 6.26 -11.77
CA MET A 254 3.52 7.15 -10.60
C MET A 254 3.56 6.35 -9.29
N LEU A 255 2.76 5.30 -9.17
CA LEU A 255 2.76 4.41 -8.00
C LEU A 255 4.10 3.69 -7.86
N LEU A 256 4.63 3.12 -8.96
CA LEU A 256 5.93 2.44 -8.97
C LEU A 256 7.06 3.36 -8.48
N LEU A 257 7.12 4.58 -8.99
CA LEU A 257 8.12 5.57 -8.58
C LEU A 257 7.92 6.00 -7.13
N GLY A 258 6.68 6.21 -6.69
CA GLY A 258 6.35 6.52 -5.30
C GLY A 258 6.81 5.43 -4.34
N LEU A 259 6.52 4.16 -4.66
CA LEU A 259 6.99 3.01 -3.87
C LEU A 259 8.52 2.88 -3.90
N ALA A 260 9.16 3.09 -5.06
CA ALA A 260 10.61 3.03 -5.15
C ALA A 260 11.27 4.11 -4.28
N ILE A 261 10.76 5.35 -4.29
CA ILE A 261 11.23 6.43 -3.42
C ILE A 261 10.99 6.09 -1.94
N LEU A 262 9.82 5.53 -1.61
CA LEU A 262 9.49 5.10 -0.26
C LEU A 262 10.49 4.04 0.24
N TYR A 263 10.73 2.98 -0.52
CA TYR A 263 11.64 1.90 -0.14
C TYR A 263 13.10 2.34 -0.07
N GLN A 264 13.49 3.34 -0.85
CA GLN A 264 14.85 3.86 -0.84
C GLN A 264 15.14 4.79 0.34
N LEU A 265 14.20 5.69 0.67
CA LEU A 265 14.47 6.82 1.55
C LEU A 265 13.76 6.73 2.92
N ALA A 266 12.71 5.90 3.06
CA ALA A 266 11.97 5.81 4.30
C ALA A 266 12.72 5.01 5.39
N PRO A 267 13.37 3.86 5.12
CA PRO A 267 14.12 3.13 6.14
C PRO A 267 15.32 3.90 6.67
N SER A 268 15.63 3.72 7.96
CA SER A 268 16.76 4.39 8.65
C SER A 268 18.09 3.67 8.40
N ARG A 269 18.49 3.58 7.13
CA ARG A 269 19.70 2.89 6.67
C ARG A 269 20.38 3.63 5.53
N ARG A 270 21.58 3.20 5.14
CA ARG A 270 22.18 3.69 3.90
C ARG A 270 21.33 3.24 2.71
N PRO A 271 20.91 4.16 1.81
CA PRO A 271 20.00 3.85 0.72
C PRO A 271 20.57 2.80 -0.25
N PRO A 272 19.77 1.85 -0.73
CA PRO A 272 20.17 0.94 -1.79
C PRO A 272 20.21 1.66 -3.15
N LYS A 273 20.98 1.10 -4.09
CA LYS A 273 20.95 1.54 -5.50
C LYS A 273 19.60 1.21 -6.13
N TRP A 274 19.09 2.06 -7.01
CA TRP A 274 17.77 1.94 -7.64
C TRP A 274 17.47 0.56 -8.23
N ARG A 275 18.46 -0.11 -8.81
CA ARG A 275 18.30 -1.45 -9.37
C ARG A 275 17.86 -2.51 -8.37
N TRP A 276 18.15 -2.34 -7.08
CA TRP A 276 17.82 -3.30 -6.03
C TRP A 276 16.41 -3.14 -5.48
N ILE A 277 15.80 -1.97 -5.67
CA ILE A 277 14.43 -1.68 -5.21
C ILE A 277 13.38 -1.71 -6.31
N SER A 278 13.79 -1.81 -7.58
CA SER A 278 12.88 -1.74 -8.73
C SER A 278 11.96 -2.94 -8.85
N ILE A 279 12.42 -4.13 -8.51
CA ILE A 279 11.63 -5.38 -8.66
C ILE A 279 10.50 -5.43 -7.65
N GLY A 280 10.78 -5.23 -6.37
CA GLY A 280 9.72 -5.21 -5.35
C GLY A 280 8.72 -4.06 -5.56
N SER A 281 9.18 -2.88 -6.03
CA SER A 281 8.29 -1.79 -6.42
C SER A 281 7.37 -2.17 -7.58
N ALA A 282 7.90 -2.83 -8.61
CA ALA A 282 7.12 -3.30 -9.75
C ALA A 282 6.12 -4.39 -9.34
N VAL A 283 6.57 -5.39 -8.56
CA VAL A 283 5.71 -6.46 -8.05
C VAL A 283 4.61 -5.89 -7.17
N ALA A 284 4.93 -4.98 -6.24
CA ALA A 284 3.93 -4.32 -5.41
C ALA A 284 2.92 -3.54 -6.24
N THR A 285 3.37 -2.76 -7.24
CA THR A 285 2.48 -2.02 -8.13
C THR A 285 1.50 -2.94 -8.87
N VAL A 286 2.00 -4.01 -9.49
CA VAL A 286 1.17 -4.97 -10.23
C VAL A 286 0.20 -5.70 -9.29
N THR A 287 0.70 -6.18 -8.14
CA THR A 287 -0.12 -6.87 -7.15
C THR A 287 -1.20 -5.94 -6.58
N TRP A 288 -0.88 -4.66 -6.34
CA TRP A 288 -1.86 -3.67 -5.87
C TRP A 288 -2.95 -3.40 -6.90
N MET A 289 -2.59 -3.27 -8.18
CA MET A 289 -3.56 -3.07 -9.26
C MET A 289 -4.51 -4.27 -9.39
N ILE A 290 -3.95 -5.49 -9.40
CA ILE A 290 -4.74 -6.72 -9.47
C ILE A 290 -5.61 -6.86 -8.22
N GLY A 291 -5.05 -6.71 -7.03
CA GLY A 291 -5.77 -6.81 -5.76
C GLY A 291 -6.90 -5.79 -5.64
N SER A 292 -6.66 -4.52 -6.03
CA SER A 292 -7.70 -3.49 -6.05
C SER A 292 -8.80 -3.80 -7.05
N GLY A 293 -8.46 -4.32 -8.24
CA GLY A 293 -9.44 -4.77 -9.23
C GLY A 293 -10.28 -5.95 -8.74
N LEU A 294 -9.65 -6.96 -8.14
CA LEU A 294 -10.34 -8.12 -7.56
C LEU A 294 -11.24 -7.72 -6.38
N LEU A 295 -10.77 -6.86 -5.50
CA LEU A 295 -11.59 -6.36 -4.40
C LEU A 295 -12.79 -5.54 -4.90
N SER A 296 -12.57 -4.67 -5.88
CA SER A 296 -13.66 -3.91 -6.52
C SER A 296 -14.71 -4.85 -7.15
N PHE A 297 -14.26 -5.87 -7.87
CA PHE A 297 -15.14 -6.89 -8.44
C PHE A 297 -15.89 -7.65 -7.34
N TYR A 298 -15.21 -8.04 -6.27
CA TYR A 298 -15.85 -8.74 -5.14
C TYR A 298 -16.92 -7.86 -4.47
N LEU A 299 -16.60 -6.60 -4.17
CA LEU A 299 -17.55 -5.67 -3.55
C LEU A 299 -18.76 -5.39 -4.44
N ALA A 300 -18.56 -5.29 -5.75
CA ALA A 300 -19.65 -5.03 -6.71
C ALA A 300 -20.60 -6.21 -6.87
N ASN A 301 -20.13 -7.45 -6.77
CA ASN A 301 -20.92 -8.64 -7.08
C ASN A 301 -21.36 -9.45 -5.86
N PHE A 302 -20.58 -9.42 -4.76
CA PHE A 302 -20.78 -10.27 -3.59
C PHE A 302 -20.88 -9.48 -2.29
N GLY A 303 -20.55 -8.19 -2.31
CA GLY A 303 -20.48 -7.34 -1.13
C GLY A 303 -21.84 -6.82 -0.69
N HIS A 304 -22.72 -7.67 -0.16
CA HIS A 304 -23.97 -7.22 0.49
C HIS A 304 -23.70 -6.69 1.92
N TYR A 305 -22.61 -5.93 2.08
CA TYR A 305 -22.22 -5.37 3.38
C TYR A 305 -23.25 -4.36 3.91
N ASP A 306 -23.95 -3.67 3.01
CA ASP A 306 -25.05 -2.75 3.33
C ASP A 306 -26.24 -3.46 3.99
N VAL A 307 -26.56 -4.69 3.59
CA VAL A 307 -27.63 -5.49 4.18
C VAL A 307 -27.30 -5.95 5.61
N THR A 308 -26.02 -6.29 5.86
CA THR A 308 -25.58 -6.83 7.17
C THR A 308 -25.13 -5.74 8.13
N TYR A 309 -24.41 -4.73 7.63
CA TYR A 309 -23.73 -3.71 8.44
C TYR A 309 -24.26 -2.29 8.19
N GLY A 310 -25.24 -2.10 7.30
CA GLY A 310 -25.80 -0.78 6.99
C GLY A 310 -24.72 0.21 6.52
N SER A 311 -24.71 1.41 7.07
CA SER A 311 -23.72 2.46 6.75
C SER A 311 -22.26 2.09 7.10
N LEU A 312 -22.04 1.12 7.99
CA LEU A 312 -20.69 0.63 8.33
C LEU A 312 -20.07 -0.23 7.23
N GLY A 313 -20.88 -0.76 6.28
CA GLY A 313 -20.37 -1.61 5.21
C GLY A 313 -19.31 -0.92 4.36
N ALA A 314 -19.51 0.35 4.02
CA ALA A 314 -18.53 1.13 3.26
C ALA A 314 -17.23 1.38 4.05
N ALA A 315 -17.32 1.64 5.35
CA ALA A 315 -16.17 1.82 6.22
C ALA A 315 -15.34 0.53 6.31
N ILE A 316 -16.01 -0.62 6.45
CA ILE A 316 -15.36 -1.94 6.48
C ILE A 316 -14.67 -2.23 5.13
N ALA A 317 -15.34 -1.96 4.01
CA ALA A 317 -14.74 -2.13 2.68
C ALA A 317 -13.49 -1.27 2.49
N LEU A 318 -13.53 -0.01 2.94
CA LEU A 318 -12.39 0.90 2.94
C LEU A 318 -11.24 0.37 3.83
N MET A 319 -11.56 -0.11 5.03
CA MET A 319 -10.57 -0.72 5.94
C MET A 319 -9.87 -1.92 5.30
N ILE A 320 -10.62 -2.81 4.67
CA ILE A 320 -10.08 -3.99 3.97
C ILE A 320 -9.17 -3.54 2.83
N TRP A 321 -9.60 -2.55 2.03
CA TRP A 321 -8.79 -2.02 0.94
C TRP A 321 -7.49 -1.38 1.43
N MET A 322 -7.54 -0.58 2.49
CA MET A 322 -6.35 0.03 3.11
C MET A 322 -5.41 -1.04 3.69
N TRP A 323 -5.97 -2.06 4.34
CA TRP A 323 -5.19 -3.16 4.92
C TRP A 323 -4.47 -3.97 3.84
N MET A 324 -5.20 -4.39 2.80
CA MET A 324 -4.63 -5.07 1.64
C MET A 324 -3.54 -4.21 0.96
N SER A 325 -3.80 -2.91 0.77
CA SER A 325 -2.85 -1.97 0.17
C SER A 325 -1.56 -1.89 0.99
N THR A 326 -1.67 -1.79 2.31
CA THR A 326 -0.51 -1.75 3.20
C THR A 326 0.27 -3.06 3.18
N ILE A 327 -0.41 -4.22 3.19
CA ILE A 327 0.24 -5.53 3.07
C ILE A 327 1.04 -5.62 1.76
N VAL A 328 0.46 -5.19 0.64
CA VAL A 328 1.14 -5.22 -0.66
C VAL A 328 2.38 -4.32 -0.67
N VAL A 329 2.29 -3.14 -0.07
CA VAL A 329 3.44 -2.23 0.08
C VAL A 329 4.55 -2.90 0.91
N LEU A 330 4.23 -3.49 2.06
CA LEU A 330 5.21 -4.16 2.92
C LEU A 330 5.78 -5.43 2.27
N PHE A 331 4.97 -6.20 1.55
CA PHE A 331 5.41 -7.34 0.76
C PHE A 331 6.45 -6.96 -0.30
N GLY A 332 6.23 -5.86 -1.03
CA GLY A 332 7.19 -5.36 -2.00
C GLY A 332 8.51 -4.88 -1.37
N ALA A 333 8.44 -4.30 -0.18
CA ALA A 333 9.62 -3.93 0.61
C ALA A 333 10.41 -5.17 1.05
N GLU A 334 9.70 -6.18 1.59
CA GLU A 334 10.29 -7.45 2.03
C GLU A 334 10.99 -8.18 0.88
N LEU A 335 10.32 -8.24 -0.28
CA LEU A 335 10.92 -8.82 -1.47
C LEU A 335 12.22 -8.09 -1.88
N ASN A 336 12.25 -6.75 -1.81
CA ASN A 336 13.47 -5.99 -2.10
C ASN A 336 14.58 -6.25 -1.07
N ALA A 337 14.24 -6.33 0.21
CA ALA A 337 15.17 -6.62 1.30
C ALA A 337 15.81 -7.99 1.11
N GLU A 338 15.04 -9.00 0.77
CA GLU A 338 15.53 -10.36 0.55
C GLU A 338 16.31 -10.53 -0.78
N ILE A 339 15.97 -9.75 -1.81
CA ILE A 339 16.77 -9.67 -3.04
C ILE A 339 18.14 -9.06 -2.73
N GLU A 340 18.20 -8.01 -1.93
CA GLU A 340 19.46 -7.39 -1.50
C GLU A 340 20.28 -8.35 -0.62
N HIS A 341 19.63 -9.05 0.30
CA HIS A 341 20.23 -10.04 1.20
C HIS A 341 20.80 -11.27 0.48
N GLN A 342 20.47 -11.48 -0.82
CA GLN A 342 20.98 -12.60 -1.61
C GLN A 342 22.42 -12.41 -2.06
N THR A 343 22.92 -11.18 -2.19
CA THR A 343 24.26 -10.93 -2.75
C THR A 343 25.29 -10.53 -1.70
N ALA A 344 26.55 -10.93 -1.93
CA ALA A 344 27.70 -10.44 -1.18
C ALA A 344 28.26 -9.10 -1.72
N GLU A 345 27.78 -8.66 -2.89
CA GLU A 345 28.21 -7.39 -3.50
C GLU A 345 27.52 -6.19 -2.81
N ASP A 346 28.22 -5.04 -2.80
CA ASP A 346 27.66 -3.82 -2.17
C ASP A 346 26.50 -3.24 -3.00
N SER A 347 25.31 -3.38 -2.46
CA SER A 347 24.05 -2.86 -3.01
C SER A 347 23.80 -1.39 -2.69
N THR A 348 24.53 -0.79 -1.73
CA THR A 348 24.27 0.58 -1.26
C THR A 348 24.84 1.66 -2.17
N VAL A 349 24.28 2.87 -2.09
CA VAL A 349 24.71 4.05 -2.85
C VAL A 349 26.11 4.51 -2.41
N GLY A 350 26.94 4.95 -3.37
CA GLY A 350 28.27 5.51 -3.17
C GLY A 350 29.41 4.52 -3.46
N ALA A 351 30.61 4.79 -2.93
CA ALA A 351 31.76 3.91 -3.09
C ALA A 351 31.53 2.57 -2.41
N ALA A 352 31.92 1.48 -3.07
CA ALA A 352 31.76 0.14 -2.56
C ALA A 352 32.52 -0.04 -1.25
N LYS A 353 31.88 -0.72 -0.30
CA LYS A 353 32.41 -1.01 1.04
C LYS A 353 32.42 -2.51 1.30
N PRO A 354 33.36 -3.01 2.11
CA PRO A 354 33.33 -4.41 2.54
C PRO A 354 32.10 -4.71 3.39
N ILE A 355 31.71 -6.00 3.42
CA ILE A 355 30.64 -6.52 4.29
C ILE A 355 30.94 -6.13 5.75
N GLY A 356 29.90 -5.74 6.48
CA GLY A 356 29.98 -5.28 7.89
C GLY A 356 30.24 -3.78 8.05
N SER A 357 30.47 -3.02 6.96
CA SER A 357 30.73 -1.56 7.01
C SER A 357 29.85 -0.73 6.06
N ARG A 358 28.83 -1.35 5.46
CA ARG A 358 27.97 -0.71 4.47
C ARG A 358 26.90 0.19 5.09
N GLY A 359 26.54 -0.05 6.35
CA GLY A 359 25.57 0.72 7.10
C GLY A 359 24.12 0.42 6.70
N ALA A 360 23.89 -0.83 6.27
CA ALA A 360 22.58 -1.39 5.98
C ALA A 360 22.63 -2.90 6.25
N THR A 361 21.80 -3.38 7.17
CA THR A 361 21.84 -4.78 7.67
C THR A 361 21.71 -5.78 6.54
N MET A 362 20.74 -5.59 5.63
CA MET A 362 20.52 -6.48 4.48
C MET A 362 21.69 -6.48 3.49
N ALA A 363 22.47 -5.40 3.41
CA ALA A 363 23.68 -5.34 2.60
C ALA A 363 24.91 -5.88 3.35
N ASP A 364 24.92 -5.84 4.68
CA ASP A 364 26.04 -6.26 5.53
C ASP A 364 25.95 -7.74 5.94
N THR A 365 24.87 -8.42 5.60
CA THR A 365 24.64 -9.85 5.90
C THR A 365 24.28 -10.61 4.62
N ILE A 366 24.30 -11.93 4.66
CA ILE A 366 23.93 -12.79 3.52
C ILE A 366 22.87 -13.76 3.99
N GLY A 367 21.75 -13.81 3.26
CA GLY A 367 20.60 -14.63 3.58
C GLY A 367 20.87 -16.13 3.52
N ALA A 368 20.15 -16.89 4.34
CA ALA A 368 20.24 -18.35 4.36
C ALA A 368 19.86 -18.96 2.99
N SER A 369 20.40 -20.12 2.68
CA SER A 369 20.04 -20.96 1.53
C SER A 369 18.99 -21.99 1.94
N TYR A 370 18.00 -22.22 1.05
CA TYR A 370 16.94 -23.22 1.19
C TYR A 370 17.06 -24.34 0.18
#